data_911a60b3bbb66fedad43e12aa54e9cad
#
_entry.id   911a60b3bbb66fedad43e12aa54e9cad
#
_cell.length_a   1.000
_cell.length_b   1.000
_cell.length_c   1.000
_cell.angle_alpha   90.00
_cell.angle_beta   90.00
_cell.angle_gamma   90.00
#
_symmetry.space_group_name_H-M   'P 1'
#
loop_
_entity.id
_entity.type
_entity.pdbx_description
1 polymer ?
#
loop_
_entity_poly.entity_id
_entity_poly.type
_entity_poly.pdbx_seq_one_letter_code
_entity_poly.pdbx_strand_id
1 'polypeptide(L)'
;KRSPVLVEAFAHAAEPGKRLHLIGLLSDGGVHSMRTHAEALCHMAHESGVKEIFVHAFTDGRDADPRSGKRYMEQFLNAIDGTGAKVASVVGRYYAMDRDKRWERVAEAYELLVHGKGLVMKDPLTAFSDSYADGKTDEFILPHVIVSDDGEPLATIRPNDVVICFNFRTDRCREITQALTQQAYPEYGMTPLSLHFVTMTEYDRTFKNVQVLFRKDDLQMTLGEVIEKAGKKQIRIAETEKYPHVTFFFSGGREKPFEGEDR
;
A
#
# COMPACT_ATOMS: atom_id res chain seq x y z
N LYS A 1 -10.49 -2.38 20.67
CA LYS A 1 -9.41 -1.55 21.25
C LYS A 1 -8.61 -0.95 20.09
N ARG A 2 -8.35 0.37 20.11
CA ARG A 2 -7.53 1.03 19.08
C ARG A 2 -6.07 0.58 19.24
N SER A 3 -5.40 0.28 18.13
CA SER A 3 -3.96 -0.03 18.12
C SER A 3 -3.17 1.18 18.66
N PRO A 4 -2.20 0.99 19.59
CA PRO A 4 -1.35 2.09 20.05
C PRO A 4 -0.64 2.82 18.90
N VAL A 5 -0.19 2.09 17.88
CA VAL A 5 0.46 2.64 16.68
C VAL A 5 -0.48 3.58 15.92
N LEU A 6 -1.77 3.23 15.75
CA LEU A 6 -2.74 4.12 15.12
C LEU A 6 -3.05 5.35 15.98
N VAL A 7 -3.15 5.17 17.30
CA VAL A 7 -3.38 6.29 18.20
C VAL A 7 -2.24 7.31 18.12
N GLU A 8 -0.98 6.85 18.11
CA GLU A 8 0.19 7.69 17.96
C GLU A 8 0.22 8.38 16.58
N ALA A 9 -0.02 7.63 15.50
CA ALA A 9 -0.02 8.17 14.14
C ALA A 9 -1.09 9.26 13.97
N PHE A 10 -2.31 9.03 14.46
CA PHE A 10 -3.39 10.02 14.37
C PHE A 10 -3.15 11.23 15.29
N ALA A 11 -2.57 11.02 16.49
CA ALA A 11 -2.19 12.13 17.35
C ALA A 11 -1.15 13.02 16.65
N HIS A 12 -0.15 12.43 15.99
CA HIS A 12 0.85 13.18 15.23
C HIS A 12 0.22 13.91 14.02
N ALA A 13 -0.68 13.24 13.28
CA ALA A 13 -1.37 13.86 12.14
C ALA A 13 -2.35 14.97 12.54
N ALA A 14 -2.83 14.97 13.79
CA ALA A 14 -3.71 16.01 14.31
C ALA A 14 -2.98 17.29 14.75
N GLU A 15 -1.65 17.28 14.82
CA GLU A 15 -0.84 18.47 15.13
C GLU A 15 -0.99 19.52 14.03
N PRO A 16 -0.89 20.82 14.36
CA PRO A 16 -0.99 21.89 13.37
C PRO A 16 0.04 21.75 12.24
N GLY A 17 -0.44 21.86 11.00
CA GLY A 17 0.38 21.77 9.79
C GLY A 17 0.83 20.36 9.41
N LYS A 18 0.33 19.33 10.10
CA LYS A 18 0.57 17.92 9.73
C LYS A 18 -0.58 17.37 8.90
N ARG A 19 -0.28 16.36 8.09
CA ARG A 19 -1.23 15.71 7.19
C ARG A 19 -1.15 14.21 7.31
N LEU A 20 -2.29 13.56 7.12
CA LEU A 20 -2.39 12.12 6.99
C LEU A 20 -2.56 11.75 5.51
N HIS A 21 -1.69 10.88 5.03
CA HIS A 21 -1.77 10.26 3.72
C HIS A 21 -2.06 8.77 3.87
N LEU A 22 -3.13 8.30 3.26
CA LEU A 22 -3.45 6.88 3.15
C LEU A 22 -3.08 6.43 1.74
N ILE A 23 -2.18 5.45 1.62
CA ILE A 23 -1.76 4.91 0.32
C ILE A 23 -2.07 3.42 0.25
N GLY A 24 -2.50 2.92 -0.90
CA GLY A 24 -2.75 1.49 -1.08
C GLY A 24 -3.79 1.16 -2.13
N LEU A 25 -4.02 -0.14 -2.32
CA LEU A 25 -4.91 -0.68 -3.33
C LEU A 25 -6.38 -0.52 -2.92
N LEU A 26 -7.12 0.32 -3.64
CA LEU A 26 -8.55 0.57 -3.39
C LEU A 26 -9.39 -0.47 -4.13
N SER A 27 -9.58 -1.64 -3.52
CA SER A 27 -10.23 -2.80 -4.13
C SER A 27 -10.97 -3.65 -3.11
N ASP A 28 -11.95 -4.40 -3.57
CA ASP A 28 -12.66 -5.43 -2.78
C ASP A 28 -12.15 -6.85 -3.09
N GLY A 29 -11.07 -6.98 -3.88
CA GLY A 29 -10.47 -8.27 -4.25
C GLY A 29 -9.91 -9.06 -3.07
N GLY A 30 -9.57 -8.41 -1.94
CA GLY A 30 -9.19 -9.07 -0.69
C GLY A 30 -7.83 -9.78 -0.72
N VAL A 31 -7.01 -9.56 -1.74
CA VAL A 31 -5.69 -10.20 -1.90
C VAL A 31 -4.58 -9.37 -1.27
N HIS A 32 -4.55 -8.08 -1.52
CA HIS A 32 -3.54 -7.14 -1.01
C HIS A 32 -4.10 -6.19 0.04
N SER A 33 -5.36 -5.82 -0.09
CA SER A 33 -6.06 -4.84 0.74
C SER A 33 -7.57 -5.10 0.72
N MET A 34 -8.29 -4.32 1.50
CA MET A 34 -9.75 -4.17 1.41
C MET A 34 -10.09 -2.70 1.45
N ARG A 35 -10.95 -2.24 0.52
CA ARG A 35 -11.45 -0.86 0.48
C ARG A 35 -12.02 -0.41 1.83
N THR A 36 -12.75 -1.28 2.50
CA THR A 36 -13.34 -1.01 3.82
C THR A 36 -12.30 -0.72 4.91
N HIS A 37 -11.05 -1.17 4.76
CA HIS A 37 -9.98 -0.78 5.69
C HIS A 37 -9.58 0.69 5.51
N ALA A 38 -9.50 1.17 4.25
CA ALA A 38 -9.23 2.59 3.98
C ALA A 38 -10.38 3.47 4.50
N GLU A 39 -11.63 3.06 4.31
CA GLU A 39 -12.82 3.73 4.85
C GLU A 39 -12.73 3.84 6.39
N ALA A 40 -12.46 2.73 7.06
CA ALA A 40 -12.32 2.71 8.51
C ALA A 40 -11.19 3.63 9.00
N LEU A 41 -10.05 3.69 8.28
CA LEU A 41 -8.95 4.59 8.61
C LEU A 41 -9.37 6.07 8.46
N CYS A 42 -10.13 6.43 7.42
CA CYS A 42 -10.66 7.80 7.27
C CYS A 42 -11.58 8.18 8.44
N HIS A 43 -12.52 7.33 8.80
CA HIS A 43 -13.42 7.57 9.93
C HIS A 43 -12.65 7.67 11.26
N MET A 44 -11.74 6.75 11.52
CA MET A 44 -10.92 6.76 12.75
C MET A 44 -10.04 8.01 12.84
N ALA A 45 -9.46 8.45 11.73
CA ALA A 45 -8.66 9.67 11.67
C ALA A 45 -9.53 10.91 11.97
N HIS A 46 -10.69 11.02 11.33
CA HIS A 46 -11.67 12.08 11.58
C HIS A 46 -12.07 12.13 13.06
N GLU A 47 -12.48 11.00 13.64
CA GLU A 47 -12.84 10.88 15.06
C GLU A 47 -11.67 11.22 16.02
N SER A 48 -10.44 11.05 15.55
CA SER A 48 -9.21 11.40 16.30
C SER A 48 -8.80 12.86 16.15
N GLY A 49 -9.58 13.66 15.39
CA GLY A 49 -9.35 15.10 15.23
C GLY A 49 -8.38 15.47 14.11
N VAL A 50 -7.96 14.52 13.27
CA VAL A 50 -7.13 14.81 12.08
C VAL A 50 -7.92 15.69 11.11
N LYS A 51 -7.34 16.81 10.69
CA LYS A 51 -8.02 17.82 9.84
C LYS A 51 -7.76 17.60 8.35
N GLU A 52 -6.56 17.16 7.99
CA GLU A 52 -6.12 17.00 6.62
C GLU A 52 -5.86 15.51 6.36
N ILE A 53 -6.83 14.84 5.73
CA ILE A 53 -6.82 13.41 5.41
C ILE A 53 -6.85 13.27 3.89
N PHE A 54 -5.80 12.68 3.31
CA PHE A 54 -5.65 12.49 1.89
C PHE A 54 -5.48 11.01 1.55
N VAL A 55 -6.13 10.58 0.48
CA VAL A 55 -6.06 9.20 -0.01
C VAL A 55 -5.42 9.19 -1.39
N HIS A 56 -4.39 8.38 -1.54
CA HIS A 56 -3.72 8.10 -2.81
C HIS A 56 -4.11 6.69 -3.22
N ALA A 57 -5.08 6.58 -4.10
CA ALA A 57 -5.71 5.33 -4.48
C ALA A 57 -4.89 4.60 -5.55
N PHE A 58 -4.43 3.38 -5.27
CA PHE A 58 -3.95 2.47 -6.29
C PHE A 58 -5.12 1.66 -6.82
N THR A 59 -5.18 1.43 -8.14
CA THR A 59 -6.28 0.72 -8.78
C THR A 59 -5.89 -0.70 -9.15
N ASP A 60 -6.85 -1.64 -9.12
CA ASP A 60 -6.60 -3.08 -9.17
C ASP A 60 -6.60 -3.65 -10.60
N GLY A 61 -7.72 -4.14 -11.07
CA GLY A 61 -7.90 -4.75 -12.38
C GLY A 61 -7.19 -6.10 -12.60
N ARG A 62 -6.62 -6.70 -11.52
CA ARG A 62 -5.93 -7.99 -11.56
C ARG A 62 -6.50 -9.00 -10.57
N ASP A 63 -6.78 -8.58 -9.34
CA ASP A 63 -7.40 -9.41 -8.30
C ASP A 63 -8.91 -9.15 -8.23
N ALA A 64 -9.41 -8.21 -9.04
CA ALA A 64 -10.81 -7.87 -9.26
C ALA A 64 -11.05 -7.69 -10.78
N ASP A 65 -12.31 -7.52 -11.18
CA ASP A 65 -12.68 -7.26 -12.57
C ASP A 65 -11.90 -6.05 -13.12
N PRO A 66 -11.34 -6.14 -14.35
CA PRO A 66 -10.46 -5.12 -14.92
C PRO A 66 -11.03 -3.70 -15.03
N ARG A 67 -12.34 -3.54 -14.91
CA ARG A 67 -13.05 -2.24 -14.99
C ARG A 67 -13.97 -2.00 -13.80
N SER A 68 -13.68 -2.58 -12.65
CA SER A 68 -14.44 -2.40 -11.40
C SER A 68 -14.02 -1.19 -10.57
N GLY A 69 -12.86 -0.60 -10.85
CA GLY A 69 -12.25 0.46 -10.06
C GLY A 69 -13.10 1.70 -9.93
N LYS A 70 -13.78 2.12 -11.01
CA LYS A 70 -14.70 3.27 -10.96
C LYS A 70 -15.81 3.06 -9.92
N ARG A 71 -16.44 1.89 -9.91
CA ARG A 71 -17.46 1.53 -8.92
C ARG A 71 -16.91 1.51 -7.50
N TYR A 72 -15.69 0.98 -7.29
CA TYR A 72 -15.05 0.98 -5.98
C TYR A 72 -14.74 2.40 -5.51
N MET A 73 -14.30 3.28 -6.40
CA MET A 73 -14.07 4.69 -6.09
C MET A 73 -15.38 5.41 -5.72
N GLU A 74 -16.46 5.22 -6.47
CA GLU A 74 -17.78 5.77 -6.16
C GLU A 74 -18.27 5.32 -4.77
N GLN A 75 -18.16 4.02 -4.47
CA GLN A 75 -18.53 3.47 -3.16
C GLN A 75 -17.65 4.03 -2.05
N PHE A 76 -16.35 4.17 -2.29
CA PHE A 76 -15.41 4.73 -1.33
C PHE A 76 -15.72 6.20 -1.02
N LEU A 77 -15.93 7.03 -2.04
CA LEU A 77 -16.27 8.45 -1.87
C LEU A 77 -17.55 8.62 -1.04
N ASN A 78 -18.58 7.80 -1.33
CA ASN A 78 -19.82 7.80 -0.55
C ASN A 78 -19.57 7.37 0.91
N ALA A 79 -18.72 6.37 1.14
CA ALA A 79 -18.45 5.85 2.48
C ALA A 79 -17.65 6.82 3.36
N ILE A 80 -16.78 7.64 2.77
CA ILE A 80 -15.97 8.63 3.51
C ILE A 80 -16.63 10.01 3.62
N ASP A 81 -17.83 10.17 3.07
CA ASP A 81 -18.56 11.44 3.18
C ASP A 81 -18.70 11.86 4.65
N GLY A 82 -18.55 13.15 4.90
CA GLY A 82 -18.57 13.73 6.26
C GLY A 82 -17.28 13.52 7.07
N THR A 83 -16.29 12.75 6.60
CA THR A 83 -15.01 12.59 7.30
C THR A 83 -14.02 13.72 7.01
N GLY A 84 -14.22 14.48 5.95
CA GLY A 84 -13.27 15.48 5.45
C GLY A 84 -12.10 14.88 4.66
N ALA A 85 -12.03 13.56 4.53
CA ALA A 85 -11.02 12.90 3.71
C ALA A 85 -11.23 13.17 2.21
N LYS A 86 -10.12 13.35 1.46
CA LYS A 86 -10.14 13.66 0.02
C LYS A 86 -9.24 12.69 -0.73
N VAL A 87 -9.67 12.24 -1.91
CA VAL A 87 -8.78 11.52 -2.83
C VAL A 87 -7.87 12.54 -3.50
N ALA A 88 -6.56 12.39 -3.32
CA ALA A 88 -5.56 13.32 -3.85
C ALA A 88 -4.88 12.80 -5.13
N SER A 89 -4.87 11.48 -5.34
CA SER A 89 -4.33 10.90 -6.57
C SER A 89 -4.89 9.51 -6.86
N VAL A 90 -4.82 9.12 -8.14
CA VAL A 90 -5.20 7.79 -8.64
C VAL A 90 -4.10 7.26 -9.56
N VAL A 91 -3.69 6.00 -9.37
CA VAL A 91 -2.67 5.36 -10.22
C VAL A 91 -2.86 3.85 -10.26
N GLY A 92 -2.64 3.23 -11.41
CA GLY A 92 -2.70 1.77 -11.57
C GLY A 92 -1.63 1.04 -10.75
N ARG A 93 -1.98 -0.14 -10.24
CA ARG A 93 -1.06 -1.01 -9.50
C ARG A 93 0.17 -1.42 -10.29
N TYR A 94 0.11 -1.38 -11.62
CA TYR A 94 1.25 -1.64 -12.50
C TYR A 94 2.45 -0.74 -12.18
N TYR A 95 2.18 0.50 -11.77
CA TYR A 95 3.19 1.49 -11.37
C TYR A 95 3.47 1.44 -9.85
N ALA A 96 2.44 1.54 -9.04
CA ALA A 96 2.57 1.72 -7.59
C ALA A 96 2.88 0.43 -6.81
N MET A 97 2.69 -0.73 -7.43
CA MET A 97 2.78 -2.03 -6.76
C MET A 97 3.68 -3.01 -7.53
N ASP A 98 4.78 -2.52 -8.10
CA ASP A 98 5.83 -3.40 -8.64
C ASP A 98 6.49 -4.21 -7.52
N ARG A 99 7.03 -5.38 -7.86
CA ARG A 99 7.78 -6.26 -6.94
C ARG A 99 8.99 -6.91 -7.59
N ASP A 100 9.28 -6.51 -8.83
CA ASP A 100 10.28 -7.13 -9.69
C ASP A 100 11.45 -6.17 -9.95
N LYS A 101 11.59 -5.13 -9.08
CA LYS A 101 12.65 -4.10 -9.12
C LYS A 101 12.65 -3.28 -10.40
N ARG A 102 11.47 -3.07 -10.97
CA ARG A 102 11.29 -2.16 -12.12
C ARG A 102 11.11 -0.74 -11.63
N TRP A 103 12.22 -0.17 -11.18
CA TRP A 103 12.23 1.13 -10.50
C TRP A 103 11.69 2.27 -11.35
N GLU A 104 11.78 2.15 -12.68
CA GLU A 104 11.15 3.07 -13.62
C GLU A 104 9.62 3.16 -13.45
N ARG A 105 8.96 2.06 -13.07
CA ARG A 105 7.52 2.06 -12.78
C ARG A 105 7.22 2.65 -11.41
N VAL A 106 8.00 2.28 -10.42
CA VAL A 106 7.88 2.80 -9.05
C VAL A 106 8.09 4.32 -9.05
N ALA A 107 9.00 4.81 -9.90
CA ALA A 107 9.27 6.24 -10.06
C ALA A 107 8.05 7.03 -10.53
N GLU A 108 7.24 6.50 -11.44
CA GLU A 108 5.98 7.14 -11.87
C GLU A 108 5.02 7.35 -10.70
N ALA A 109 4.86 6.34 -9.85
CA ALA A 109 4.03 6.46 -8.65
C ALA A 109 4.67 7.39 -7.61
N TYR A 110 5.99 7.32 -7.41
CA TYR A 110 6.70 8.21 -6.50
C TYR A 110 6.58 9.68 -6.92
N GLU A 111 6.78 9.99 -8.20
CA GLU A 111 6.64 11.34 -8.76
C GLU A 111 5.22 11.90 -8.54
N LEU A 112 4.20 11.04 -8.71
CA LEU A 112 2.83 11.42 -8.40
C LEU A 112 2.64 11.73 -6.91
N LEU A 113 3.10 10.84 -6.03
CA LEU A 113 2.88 10.95 -4.58
C LEU A 113 3.65 12.12 -3.95
N VAL A 114 4.88 12.37 -4.39
CA VAL A 114 5.79 13.35 -3.77
C VAL A 114 5.79 14.69 -4.51
N HIS A 115 5.73 14.66 -5.83
CA HIS A 115 5.85 15.86 -6.66
C HIS A 115 4.55 16.28 -7.35
N GLY A 116 3.47 15.49 -7.21
CA GLY A 116 2.18 15.78 -7.84
C GLY A 116 2.24 15.71 -9.37
N LYS A 117 3.20 14.95 -9.93
CA LYS A 117 3.32 14.80 -11.38
C LYS A 117 2.37 13.72 -11.88
N GLY A 118 1.52 14.09 -12.84
CA GLY A 118 0.54 13.20 -13.44
C GLY A 118 -0.44 13.95 -14.33
N LEU A 119 -1.40 13.24 -14.89
CA LEU A 119 -2.51 13.83 -15.60
C LEU A 119 -3.41 14.59 -14.62
N VAL A 120 -3.69 15.85 -14.92
CA VAL A 120 -4.42 16.75 -14.00
C VAL A 120 -5.92 16.57 -14.16
N MET A 121 -6.64 16.41 -13.05
CA MET A 121 -8.10 16.38 -13.02
C MET A 121 -8.66 16.87 -11.69
N LYS A 122 -9.96 17.26 -11.71
CA LYS A 122 -10.66 17.75 -10.52
C LYS A 122 -11.47 16.64 -9.81
N ASP A 123 -11.89 15.62 -10.55
CA ASP A 123 -12.71 14.53 -10.06
C ASP A 123 -11.97 13.20 -10.25
N PRO A 124 -11.73 12.42 -9.18
CA PRO A 124 -11.07 11.13 -9.28
C PRO A 124 -11.80 10.11 -10.17
N LEU A 125 -13.11 10.25 -10.37
CA LEU A 125 -13.88 9.36 -11.24
C LEU A 125 -13.55 9.56 -12.72
N THR A 126 -13.09 10.74 -13.10
CA THR A 126 -12.66 11.05 -14.47
C THR A 126 -11.46 10.20 -14.88
N ALA A 127 -10.53 9.92 -13.95
CA ALA A 127 -9.37 9.05 -14.19
C ALA A 127 -9.76 7.69 -14.79
N PHE A 128 -10.83 7.11 -14.28
CA PHE A 128 -11.35 5.83 -14.78
C PHE A 128 -12.05 5.98 -16.12
N SER A 129 -12.90 6.99 -16.25
CA SER A 129 -13.68 7.21 -17.49
C SER A 129 -12.77 7.43 -18.69
N ASP A 130 -11.76 8.29 -18.54
CA ASP A 130 -10.81 8.61 -19.59
C ASP A 130 -9.91 7.41 -19.92
N SER A 131 -9.41 6.71 -18.90
CA SER A 131 -8.60 5.49 -19.10
C SER A 131 -9.39 4.39 -19.82
N TYR A 132 -10.66 4.19 -19.47
CA TYR A 132 -11.50 3.20 -20.14
C TYR A 132 -11.85 3.58 -21.59
N ALA A 133 -12.01 4.88 -21.88
CA ALA A 133 -12.18 5.38 -23.24
C ALA A 133 -10.93 5.13 -24.09
N ASP A 134 -9.73 5.25 -23.49
CA ASP A 134 -8.44 4.93 -24.12
C ASP A 134 -8.13 3.42 -24.17
N GLY A 135 -9.09 2.56 -23.78
CA GLY A 135 -8.92 1.12 -23.79
C GLY A 135 -8.04 0.56 -22.66
N LYS A 136 -7.62 1.37 -21.69
CA LYS A 136 -6.86 0.93 -20.53
C LYS A 136 -7.78 0.39 -19.45
N THR A 137 -7.31 -0.59 -18.70
CA THR A 137 -8.00 -1.16 -17.55
C THR A 137 -7.42 -0.59 -16.25
N ASP A 138 -8.06 -0.89 -15.12
CA ASP A 138 -7.65 -0.40 -13.80
C ASP A 138 -6.18 -0.64 -13.50
N GLU A 139 -5.62 -1.80 -13.87
CA GLU A 139 -4.22 -2.14 -13.61
C GLU A 139 -3.25 -1.11 -14.19
N PHE A 140 -3.61 -0.51 -15.35
CA PHE A 140 -2.73 0.33 -16.17
C PHE A 140 -3.14 1.80 -16.19
N ILE A 141 -3.99 2.24 -15.27
CA ILE A 141 -4.34 3.67 -15.14
C ILE A 141 -3.06 4.46 -14.88
N LEU A 142 -2.80 5.45 -15.76
CA LEU A 142 -1.65 6.34 -15.63
C LEU A 142 -1.73 7.16 -14.33
N PRO A 143 -0.62 7.70 -13.83
CA PRO A 143 -0.64 8.62 -12.70
C PRO A 143 -1.57 9.81 -12.95
N HIS A 144 -2.55 10.03 -12.06
CA HIS A 144 -3.50 11.13 -12.09
C HIS A 144 -3.44 11.91 -10.78
N VAL A 145 -3.21 13.20 -10.86
CA VAL A 145 -3.23 14.11 -9.71
C VAL A 145 -4.57 14.84 -9.65
N ILE A 146 -5.18 14.84 -8.49
CA ILE A 146 -6.41 15.59 -8.24
C ILE A 146 -6.03 16.98 -7.73
N VAL A 147 -6.59 18.00 -8.39
CA VAL A 147 -6.25 19.41 -8.11
C VAL A 147 -7.44 20.17 -7.51
N SER A 148 -7.12 21.24 -6.80
CA SER A 148 -8.06 22.25 -6.34
C SER A 148 -8.56 23.12 -7.48
N ASP A 149 -9.46 24.05 -7.19
CA ASP A 149 -9.96 25.00 -8.18
C ASP A 149 -8.87 25.94 -8.72
N ASP A 150 -7.82 26.17 -7.95
CA ASP A 150 -6.66 26.97 -8.34
C ASP A 150 -5.66 26.19 -9.21
N GLY A 151 -5.92 24.90 -9.48
CA GLY A 151 -5.07 24.04 -10.29
C GLY A 151 -3.88 23.40 -9.57
N GLU A 152 -3.76 23.64 -8.26
CA GLU A 152 -2.70 23.05 -7.43
C GLU A 152 -3.09 21.64 -6.95
N PRO A 153 -2.14 20.68 -6.84
CA PRO A 153 -2.41 19.37 -6.24
C PRO A 153 -3.08 19.48 -4.88
N LEU A 154 -4.16 18.72 -4.66
CA LEU A 154 -4.83 18.71 -3.34
C LEU A 154 -3.86 18.36 -2.22
N ALA A 155 -2.98 17.40 -2.44
CA ALA A 155 -1.88 17.09 -1.54
C ALA A 155 -0.77 16.28 -2.23
N THR A 156 0.45 16.50 -1.75
CA THR A 156 1.63 15.67 -2.02
C THR A 156 2.25 15.28 -0.67
N ILE A 157 2.92 14.14 -0.62
CA ILE A 157 3.61 13.67 0.59
C ILE A 157 4.87 14.53 0.81
N ARG A 158 5.00 15.12 2.00
CA ARG A 158 6.13 15.99 2.37
C ARG A 158 6.83 15.47 3.62
N PRO A 159 8.08 15.88 3.88
CA PRO A 159 8.75 15.56 5.13
C PRO A 159 7.89 15.88 6.37
N ASN A 160 7.91 14.97 7.34
CA ASN A 160 7.14 15.02 8.58
C ASN A 160 5.63 14.78 8.44
N ASP A 161 5.12 14.42 7.27
CA ASP A 161 3.74 13.92 7.13
C ASP A 161 3.61 12.50 7.72
N VAL A 162 2.39 12.14 8.06
CA VAL A 162 2.03 10.76 8.43
C VAL A 162 1.57 10.02 7.19
N VAL A 163 2.14 8.85 6.93
CA VAL A 163 1.74 7.99 5.82
C VAL A 163 1.32 6.63 6.37
N ILE A 164 0.14 6.15 6.04
CA ILE A 164 -0.33 4.80 6.35
C ILE A 164 -0.52 4.03 5.05
N CYS A 165 0.29 2.99 4.82
CA CYS A 165 0.07 2.05 3.73
C CYS A 165 -0.90 0.97 4.20
N PHE A 166 -2.13 0.95 3.64
CA PHE A 166 -3.19 0.06 4.12
C PHE A 166 -3.23 -1.32 3.46
N ASN A 167 -2.24 -1.67 2.64
CA ASN A 167 -2.09 -3.03 2.14
C ASN A 167 -1.63 -3.97 3.27
N PHE A 168 -2.32 -5.09 3.45
CA PHE A 168 -1.95 -6.09 4.46
C PHE A 168 -1.04 -7.20 3.91
N ARG A 169 -0.98 -7.39 2.58
CA ARG A 169 -0.04 -8.31 1.95
C ARG A 169 1.30 -7.59 1.73
N THR A 170 2.40 -8.28 2.07
CA THR A 170 3.71 -7.68 2.28
C THR A 170 4.53 -7.41 1.01
N ASP A 171 4.22 -8.09 -0.12
CA ASP A 171 5.13 -8.14 -1.27
C ASP A 171 5.13 -6.88 -2.15
N ARG A 172 3.95 -6.39 -2.55
CA ARG A 172 3.86 -5.39 -3.61
C ARG A 172 4.00 -3.94 -3.18
N CYS A 173 3.73 -3.58 -1.91
CA CYS A 173 4.02 -2.23 -1.41
C CYS A 173 5.40 -2.08 -0.78
N ARG A 174 6.24 -3.13 -0.86
CA ARG A 174 7.60 -3.10 -0.33
C ARG A 174 8.46 -2.06 -1.06
N GLU A 175 8.44 -2.05 -2.39
CA GLU A 175 9.29 -1.17 -3.20
C GLU A 175 8.91 0.30 -3.07
N ILE A 176 7.64 0.64 -3.14
CA ILE A 176 7.21 2.05 -2.93
C ILE A 176 7.51 2.51 -1.49
N THR A 177 7.35 1.63 -0.48
CA THR A 177 7.75 1.94 0.90
C THR A 177 9.26 2.18 0.99
N GLN A 178 10.06 1.34 0.33
CA GLN A 178 11.52 1.47 0.30
C GLN A 178 11.95 2.80 -0.35
N ALA A 179 11.35 3.16 -1.47
CA ALA A 179 11.64 4.42 -2.16
C ALA A 179 11.26 5.65 -1.32
N LEU A 180 10.11 5.58 -0.63
CA LEU A 180 9.64 6.69 0.21
C LEU A 180 10.43 6.84 1.53
N THR A 181 11.05 5.77 2.05
CA THR A 181 11.55 5.79 3.45
C THR A 181 12.97 5.26 3.66
N GLN A 182 13.53 4.42 2.77
CA GLN A 182 14.77 3.69 3.07
C GLN A 182 15.94 4.05 2.19
N GLN A 183 15.77 4.12 0.89
CA GLN A 183 16.87 4.18 -0.06
C GLN A 183 16.61 5.19 -1.18
N ALA A 184 17.64 5.98 -1.50
CA ALA A 184 17.62 6.85 -2.67
C ALA A 184 17.89 6.05 -3.95
N TYR A 185 17.22 6.46 -5.02
CA TYR A 185 17.42 5.99 -6.39
C TYR A 185 17.62 7.20 -7.31
N PRO A 186 18.84 7.80 -7.31
CA PRO A 186 19.08 9.06 -8.01
C PRO A 186 18.82 8.97 -9.52
N GLU A 187 19.09 7.81 -10.12
CA GLU A 187 18.83 7.54 -11.54
C GLU A 187 17.34 7.61 -11.92
N TYR A 188 16.45 7.49 -10.93
CA TYR A 188 15.00 7.59 -11.09
C TYR A 188 14.41 8.82 -10.36
N GLY A 189 15.24 9.71 -9.83
CA GLY A 189 14.79 10.92 -9.14
C GLY A 189 14.15 10.70 -7.78
N MET A 190 14.27 9.49 -7.19
CA MET A 190 13.64 9.16 -5.91
C MET A 190 14.61 9.36 -4.73
N THR A 191 14.15 10.07 -3.71
CA THR A 191 14.88 10.33 -2.47
C THR A 191 13.99 10.05 -1.26
N PRO A 192 14.43 9.27 -0.25
CA PRO A 192 13.65 9.01 0.95
C PRO A 192 13.28 10.29 1.70
N LEU A 193 12.07 10.32 2.24
CA LEU A 193 11.55 11.40 3.07
C LEU A 193 11.57 11.00 4.55
N SER A 194 11.77 11.97 5.43
CA SER A 194 11.55 11.78 6.87
C SER A 194 10.05 11.77 7.14
N LEU A 195 9.45 10.60 7.29
CA LEU A 195 8.01 10.39 7.45
C LEU A 195 7.69 9.66 8.74
N HIS A 196 6.51 9.91 9.31
CA HIS A 196 5.89 8.98 10.26
C HIS A 196 5.17 7.90 9.45
N PHE A 197 5.90 6.83 9.09
CA PHE A 197 5.40 5.82 8.17
C PHE A 197 4.89 4.59 8.90
N VAL A 198 3.68 4.17 8.54
CA VAL A 198 2.99 3.02 9.15
C VAL A 198 2.56 2.04 8.06
N THR A 199 2.81 0.75 8.28
CA THR A 199 2.31 -0.33 7.43
C THR A 199 1.33 -1.23 8.18
N MET A 200 0.37 -1.82 7.47
CA MET A 200 -0.57 -2.78 8.09
C MET A 200 0.15 -3.99 8.66
N THR A 201 1.13 -4.51 7.94
CA THR A 201 1.92 -5.69 8.31
C THR A 201 3.41 -5.42 8.08
N GLU A 202 4.29 -6.25 8.60
CA GLU A 202 5.73 -6.13 8.41
C GLU A 202 6.13 -6.49 6.98
N TYR A 203 6.43 -5.47 6.13
CA TYR A 203 6.82 -5.68 4.73
C TYR A 203 8.27 -6.15 4.59
N ASP A 204 9.16 -5.63 5.44
CA ASP A 204 10.56 -6.02 5.48
C ASP A 204 11.13 -5.75 6.89
N ARG A 205 11.80 -6.74 7.47
CA ARG A 205 12.41 -6.65 8.81
C ARG A 205 13.61 -5.69 8.87
N THR A 206 14.15 -5.35 7.72
CA THR A 206 15.31 -4.43 7.63
C THR A 206 14.89 -2.96 7.58
N PHE A 207 13.62 -2.67 7.34
CA PHE A 207 13.13 -1.30 7.26
C PHE A 207 13.26 -0.58 8.61
N LYS A 208 13.83 0.62 8.55
CA LYS A 208 14.02 1.50 9.71
C LYS A 208 12.93 2.56 9.72
N ASN A 209 12.52 2.98 10.93
CA ASN A 209 11.54 4.05 11.13
C ASN A 209 10.18 3.79 10.45
N VAL A 210 9.82 2.53 10.25
CA VAL A 210 8.51 2.09 9.77
C VAL A 210 7.79 1.38 10.91
N GLN A 211 6.65 1.90 11.32
CA GLN A 211 5.82 1.28 12.35
C GLN A 211 4.89 0.24 11.73
N VAL A 212 4.60 -0.82 12.46
CA VAL A 212 3.77 -1.93 11.98
C VAL A 212 2.54 -2.08 12.87
N LEU A 213 1.34 -2.04 12.24
CA LEU A 213 0.06 -2.17 12.98
C LEU A 213 -0.18 -3.58 13.50
N PHE A 214 0.01 -4.56 12.65
CA PHE A 214 -0.22 -5.98 12.94
C PHE A 214 1.09 -6.74 12.72
N ARG A 215 1.80 -7.01 13.78
CA ARG A 215 2.95 -7.91 13.72
C ARG A 215 2.44 -9.32 13.51
N LYS A 216 3.14 -10.10 12.70
CA LYS A 216 2.89 -11.54 12.61
C LYS A 216 3.21 -12.15 13.97
N ASP A 217 2.26 -12.88 14.53
CA ASP A 217 2.57 -13.86 15.54
C ASP A 217 3.47 -14.92 14.90
N ASP A 218 4.53 -15.33 15.58
CA ASP A 218 5.35 -16.46 15.13
C ASP A 218 4.45 -17.70 15.14
N LEU A 219 4.11 -18.15 13.94
CA LEU A 219 3.29 -19.35 13.79
C LEU A 219 4.05 -20.55 14.34
N GLN A 220 3.52 -21.13 15.39
CA GLN A 220 4.03 -22.36 15.97
C GLN A 220 3.26 -23.56 15.44
N MET A 221 3.86 -24.73 15.53
CA MET A 221 3.26 -25.99 15.09
C MET A 221 2.90 -26.00 13.59
N THR A 222 3.69 -25.31 12.77
CA THR A 222 3.58 -25.47 11.32
C THR A 222 3.87 -26.91 10.91
N LEU A 223 3.35 -27.34 9.75
CA LEU A 223 3.57 -28.72 9.30
C LEU A 223 5.06 -29.08 9.27
N GLY A 224 5.92 -28.15 8.79
CA GLY A 224 7.37 -28.35 8.76
C GLY A 224 7.96 -28.60 10.14
N GLU A 225 7.51 -27.82 11.15
CA GLU A 225 7.93 -27.98 12.54
C GLU A 225 7.44 -29.30 13.15
N VAL A 226 6.22 -29.71 12.86
CA VAL A 226 5.68 -30.99 13.33
C VAL A 226 6.44 -32.18 12.77
N ILE A 227 6.80 -32.13 11.47
CA ILE A 227 7.59 -33.16 10.80
C ILE A 227 9.01 -33.22 11.37
N GLU A 228 9.65 -32.06 11.59
CA GLU A 228 10.97 -31.95 12.24
C GLU A 228 10.94 -32.59 13.64
N LYS A 229 9.97 -32.20 14.49
CA LYS A 229 9.80 -32.75 15.84
C LYS A 229 9.55 -34.26 15.85
N ALA A 230 8.94 -34.77 14.80
CA ALA A 230 8.71 -36.21 14.62
C ALA A 230 9.95 -36.97 14.07
N GLY A 231 11.07 -36.29 13.83
CA GLY A 231 12.29 -36.85 13.24
C GLY A 231 12.11 -37.37 11.80
N LYS A 232 11.14 -36.81 11.08
CA LYS A 232 10.81 -37.21 9.70
C LYS A 232 11.45 -36.29 8.69
N LYS A 233 11.70 -36.82 7.48
CA LYS A 233 12.18 -36.04 6.33
C LYS A 233 11.00 -35.45 5.57
N GLN A 234 11.24 -34.30 4.97
CA GLN A 234 10.27 -33.62 4.09
C GLN A 234 10.99 -32.97 2.91
N ILE A 235 10.29 -32.82 1.80
CA ILE A 235 10.80 -32.12 0.62
C ILE A 235 9.82 -31.02 0.19
N ARG A 236 10.36 -29.90 -0.24
CA ARG A 236 9.62 -28.76 -0.80
C ARG A 236 9.98 -28.60 -2.27
N ILE A 237 9.04 -28.85 -3.13
CA ILE A 237 9.24 -28.85 -4.57
C ILE A 237 8.19 -27.97 -5.24
N ALA A 238 8.60 -27.05 -6.10
CA ALA A 238 7.74 -26.25 -6.94
C ALA A 238 8.51 -25.67 -8.13
N GLU A 239 7.79 -25.16 -9.11
CA GLU A 239 8.39 -24.33 -10.14
C GLU A 239 8.86 -22.98 -9.54
N THR A 240 9.73 -22.27 -10.28
CA THR A 240 10.47 -21.11 -9.77
C THR A 240 9.57 -20.03 -9.12
N GLU A 241 8.45 -19.67 -9.75
CA GLU A 241 7.55 -18.64 -9.21
C GLU A 241 6.79 -19.09 -7.94
N LYS A 242 6.63 -20.39 -7.74
CA LYS A 242 5.94 -21.00 -6.60
C LYS A 242 6.88 -21.45 -5.48
N TYR A 243 8.18 -21.40 -5.70
CA TYR A 243 9.17 -21.80 -4.70
C TYR A 243 8.98 -21.05 -3.36
N PRO A 244 8.81 -19.71 -3.30
CA PRO A 244 8.52 -19.01 -2.06
C PRO A 244 7.21 -19.44 -1.39
N HIS A 245 6.22 -19.87 -2.18
CA HIS A 245 4.93 -20.32 -1.64
C HIS A 245 5.05 -21.61 -0.86
N VAL A 246 5.80 -22.59 -1.37
CA VAL A 246 5.98 -23.89 -0.71
C VAL A 246 7.08 -23.88 0.36
N THR A 247 7.91 -22.85 0.43
CA THR A 247 8.98 -22.67 1.42
C THR A 247 8.59 -21.60 2.45
N PHE A 248 8.90 -20.35 2.20
CA PHE A 248 8.71 -19.22 3.10
C PHE A 248 7.26 -19.08 3.60
N PHE A 249 6.30 -18.96 2.69
CA PHE A 249 4.90 -18.75 3.08
C PHE A 249 4.30 -19.98 3.78
N PHE A 250 4.55 -21.16 3.26
CA PHE A 250 4.06 -22.40 3.85
C PHE A 250 4.67 -22.67 5.26
N SER A 251 5.89 -22.19 5.48
CA SER A 251 6.58 -22.30 6.78
C SER A 251 6.27 -21.12 7.73
N GLY A 252 5.19 -20.36 7.46
CA GLY A 252 4.76 -19.26 8.32
C GLY A 252 5.67 -18.03 8.31
N GLY A 253 6.48 -17.84 7.23
CA GLY A 253 7.43 -16.76 7.10
C GLY A 253 8.84 -17.08 7.61
N ARG A 254 9.14 -18.35 7.84
CA ARG A 254 10.48 -18.82 8.22
C ARG A 254 11.32 -19.04 6.97
N GLU A 255 12.46 -18.35 6.87
CA GLU A 255 13.43 -18.51 5.76
C GLU A 255 14.26 -19.80 5.91
N LYS A 256 14.72 -20.07 7.14
CA LYS A 256 15.60 -21.22 7.41
C LYS A 256 14.83 -22.54 7.28
N PRO A 257 15.34 -23.51 6.49
CA PRO A 257 14.77 -24.85 6.45
C PRO A 257 14.65 -25.50 7.83
N PHE A 258 13.69 -26.38 7.98
CA PHE A 258 13.60 -27.27 9.13
C PHE A 258 14.66 -28.40 9.04
N GLU A 259 15.02 -29.01 10.15
CA GLU A 259 15.89 -30.18 10.13
C GLU A 259 15.22 -31.30 9.36
N GLY A 260 15.93 -31.91 8.42
CA GLY A 260 15.38 -32.93 7.53
C GLY A 260 14.50 -32.38 6.39
N GLU A 261 14.51 -31.06 6.15
CA GLU A 261 13.83 -30.44 5.01
C GLU A 261 14.81 -30.22 3.86
N ASP A 262 14.49 -30.81 2.68
CA ASP A 262 15.14 -30.54 1.41
C ASP A 262 14.29 -29.59 0.56
N ARG A 263 14.96 -28.69 -0.20
CA ARG A 263 14.31 -27.67 -1.06
C ARG A 263 14.80 -27.73 -2.47
#